data_575cc2203491dedb903d7b9501c66fb7
#
_entry.id   575cc2203491dedb903d7b9501c66fb7
#
_cell.length_a   1.000
_cell.length_b   1.000
_cell.length_c   1.000
_cell.angle_alpha   90.00
_cell.angle_beta   90.00
_cell.angle_gamma   90.00
#
_symmetry.space_group_name_H-M   'P 1'
#
loop_
_entity.id
_entity.type
_entity.pdbx_description
1 polymer ?
#
loop_
_entity_poly.entity_id
_entity_poly.type
_entity_poly.pdbx_seq_one_letter_code
_entity_poly.pdbx_strand_id
1 'polypeptide(L)'
;MSISNIIHGTCSPEYAALGNAFKENFTERNEIGASLAMVVDGELVVDLWGGVKDQQTSKAWEADTLVNVWSTTKGLTATCFAMLVSRGLLTYDTKVAQHWPEFAQQGKQDITVAMLLSHQAGLCGFLEPTSLEQLYDSSASAARLAAMEPLWPPGTAHGYHALTAGYLANELFMRVEGRSIRDFIAEELHSKHGLELYIGLPPEKAAQAATIMAQSGMTSSQAALELTTVQLAAMANPILSPTLPNTAGWRAAEIPSANGFATARALATLYGSLAQSGILNETQLVEPSVLAQATSPQISGVDLVMGVDIRWGCGFLCNSLNLYGTSPKAFGHSGWGGSFAFADPDRRLGLAYTMNSMGSELVGDPRNVAIMNAVYG
;
A
#
# COMPACT_ATOMS: atom_id res chain seq x y z
N MET A 1 -14.69 29.80 6.38
CA MET A 1 -13.22 30.08 6.50
C MET A 1 -12.64 30.05 5.10
N SER A 2 -11.72 30.95 4.77
CA SER A 2 -11.02 30.87 3.46
C SER A 2 -10.14 29.61 3.44
N ILE A 3 -10.10 28.91 2.31
CA ILE A 3 -9.33 27.67 2.11
C ILE A 3 -7.85 27.86 2.39
N SER A 4 -7.32 29.07 2.17
CA SER A 4 -5.94 29.42 2.52
C SER A 4 -5.62 29.26 4.02
N ASN A 5 -6.62 29.18 4.90
CA ASN A 5 -6.45 28.99 6.34
C ASN A 5 -6.58 27.52 6.77
N ILE A 6 -6.74 26.58 5.84
CA ILE A 6 -6.97 25.17 6.11
C ILE A 6 -5.70 24.36 5.79
N ILE A 7 -4.80 24.89 4.94
CA ILE A 7 -3.60 24.21 4.48
C ILE A 7 -2.38 24.79 5.15
N HIS A 8 -1.56 23.90 5.69
CA HIS A 8 -0.35 24.17 6.45
C HIS A 8 0.85 23.47 5.82
N GLY A 9 2.05 23.80 6.30
CA GLY A 9 3.29 23.15 5.88
C GLY A 9 4.11 24.01 4.93
N THR A 10 5.01 23.35 4.20
CA THR A 10 5.98 23.99 3.30
C THR A 10 5.91 23.41 1.90
N CYS A 11 6.19 24.25 0.91
CA CYS A 11 6.28 23.85 -0.49
C CYS A 11 7.34 24.73 -1.14
N SER A 12 8.41 24.14 -1.64
CA SER A 12 9.47 24.87 -2.35
C SER A 12 8.90 25.56 -3.59
N PRO A 13 9.32 26.80 -3.91
CA PRO A 13 8.72 27.61 -4.98
C PRO A 13 8.68 26.92 -6.35
N GLU A 14 9.64 26.07 -6.66
CA GLU A 14 9.69 25.30 -7.90
C GLU A 14 8.56 24.27 -8.02
N TYR A 15 7.96 23.85 -6.89
CA TYR A 15 6.82 22.92 -6.84
C TYR A 15 5.49 23.62 -6.55
N ALA A 16 5.39 24.94 -6.78
CA ALA A 16 4.17 25.72 -6.52
C ALA A 16 2.93 25.14 -7.21
N ALA A 17 3.08 24.57 -8.44
CA ALA A 17 2.00 23.91 -9.16
C ALA A 17 1.44 22.72 -8.36
N LEU A 18 2.31 21.92 -7.74
CA LEU A 18 1.92 20.80 -6.90
C LEU A 18 1.18 21.26 -5.63
N GLY A 19 1.65 22.34 -5.00
CA GLY A 19 0.97 22.97 -3.88
C GLY A 19 -0.43 23.50 -4.25
N ASN A 20 -0.59 24.02 -5.47
CA ASN A 20 -1.90 24.47 -5.98
C ASN A 20 -2.82 23.28 -6.26
N ALA A 21 -2.34 22.22 -6.90
CA ALA A 21 -3.13 21.00 -7.14
C ALA A 21 -3.61 20.37 -5.82
N PHE A 22 -2.79 20.37 -4.78
CA PHE A 22 -3.21 19.95 -3.43
C PHE A 22 -4.34 20.80 -2.86
N LYS A 23 -4.27 22.14 -3.01
CA LYS A 23 -5.35 23.06 -2.58
C LYS A 23 -6.65 22.84 -3.34
N GLU A 24 -6.54 22.64 -4.66
CA GLU A 24 -7.70 22.40 -5.52
C GLU A 24 -8.41 21.07 -5.21
N ASN A 25 -7.73 20.08 -4.62
CA ASN A 25 -8.39 18.87 -4.15
C ASN A 25 -9.48 19.18 -3.11
N PHE A 26 -9.29 20.18 -2.25
CA PHE A 26 -10.27 20.60 -1.25
C PHE A 26 -11.41 21.44 -1.84
N THR A 27 -11.20 22.17 -2.93
CA THR A 27 -12.22 23.02 -3.54
C THR A 27 -13.02 22.36 -4.63
N GLU A 28 -12.39 21.45 -5.38
CA GLU A 28 -12.92 20.93 -6.63
C GLU A 28 -13.14 19.42 -6.62
N ARG A 29 -12.47 18.69 -5.69
CA ARG A 29 -12.45 17.21 -5.69
C ARG A 29 -12.90 16.60 -4.38
N ASN A 30 -13.68 17.36 -3.58
CA ASN A 30 -14.32 16.91 -2.34
C ASN A 30 -13.36 16.33 -1.29
N GLU A 31 -12.11 16.83 -1.24
CA GLU A 31 -11.21 16.44 -0.17
C GLU A 31 -11.65 17.04 1.17
N ILE A 32 -11.50 16.29 2.25
CA ILE A 32 -11.92 16.70 3.60
C ILE A 32 -10.70 16.88 4.50
N GLY A 33 -9.80 15.92 4.50
CA GLY A 33 -8.55 15.98 5.20
C GLY A 33 -7.50 15.14 4.48
N ALA A 34 -6.32 15.73 4.27
CA ALA A 34 -5.25 15.08 3.51
C ALA A 34 -3.85 15.60 3.91
N SER A 35 -2.84 14.84 3.54
CA SER A 35 -1.46 15.30 3.49
C SER A 35 -0.77 14.86 2.19
N LEU A 36 0.19 15.66 1.76
CA LEU A 36 1.03 15.47 0.58
C LEU A 36 2.48 15.76 0.94
N ALA A 37 3.37 14.84 0.62
CA ALA A 37 4.79 15.06 0.80
C ALA A 37 5.58 14.60 -0.43
N MET A 38 6.68 15.29 -0.71
CA MET A 38 7.60 14.94 -1.78
C MET A 38 9.04 15.15 -1.33
N VAL A 39 9.87 14.15 -1.57
CA VAL A 39 11.30 14.15 -1.35
C VAL A 39 11.99 14.08 -2.70
N VAL A 40 12.93 14.96 -2.96
CA VAL A 40 13.78 14.97 -4.17
C VAL A 40 15.22 15.05 -3.73
N ASP A 41 16.09 14.22 -4.29
CA ASP A 41 17.51 14.17 -3.92
C ASP A 41 17.78 14.04 -2.40
N GLY A 42 16.86 13.41 -1.66
CA GLY A 42 16.94 13.24 -0.20
C GLY A 42 16.36 14.40 0.61
N GLU A 43 15.99 15.49 -0.04
CA GLU A 43 15.46 16.69 0.62
C GLU A 43 13.92 16.70 0.57
N LEU A 44 13.27 16.98 1.69
CA LEU A 44 11.82 17.15 1.79
C LEU A 44 11.44 18.51 1.20
N VAL A 45 11.01 18.53 -0.06
CA VAL A 45 10.73 19.76 -0.82
C VAL A 45 9.26 20.18 -0.78
N VAL A 46 8.35 19.25 -0.49
CA VAL A 46 6.93 19.50 -0.25
C VAL A 46 6.51 18.71 0.98
N ASP A 47 5.84 19.38 1.90
CA ASP A 47 5.27 18.80 3.11
C ASP A 47 4.03 19.61 3.50
N LEU A 48 2.89 19.20 2.98
CA LEU A 48 1.62 19.90 3.10
C LEU A 48 0.58 19.01 3.78
N TRP A 49 -0.26 19.63 4.61
CA TRP A 49 -1.42 18.97 5.21
C TRP A 49 -2.55 19.98 5.40
N GLY A 50 -3.78 19.49 5.48
CA GLY A 50 -4.90 20.40 5.67
C GLY A 50 -6.25 19.71 5.85
N GLY A 51 -7.26 20.53 6.11
CA GLY A 51 -8.61 20.08 6.36
C GLY A 51 -8.82 19.50 7.75
N VAL A 52 -9.69 18.52 7.88
CA VAL A 52 -10.05 17.92 9.17
C VAL A 52 -9.81 16.42 9.19
N LYS A 53 -9.20 15.94 10.29
CA LYS A 53 -9.00 14.50 10.52
C LYS A 53 -10.26 13.79 11.04
N ASP A 54 -11.23 14.57 11.55
CA ASP A 54 -12.51 14.06 12.02
C ASP A 54 -13.59 15.12 11.77
N GLN A 55 -14.51 14.81 10.88
CA GLN A 55 -15.57 15.73 10.48
C GLN A 55 -16.62 15.94 11.58
N GLN A 56 -16.91 14.92 12.39
CA GLN A 56 -17.93 15.01 13.44
C GLN A 56 -17.48 15.93 14.58
N THR A 57 -16.21 15.87 14.93
CA THR A 57 -15.64 16.70 15.99
C THR A 57 -14.94 17.95 15.48
N SER A 58 -14.88 18.14 14.15
CA SER A 58 -14.15 19.23 13.49
C SER A 58 -12.67 19.34 13.92
N LYS A 59 -12.04 18.25 14.31
CA LYS A 59 -10.62 18.22 14.65
C LYS A 59 -9.78 18.43 13.40
N ALA A 60 -8.88 19.41 13.45
CA ALA A 60 -7.99 19.74 12.34
C ALA A 60 -7.04 18.57 12.01
N TRP A 61 -6.70 18.44 10.74
CA TRP A 61 -5.57 17.61 10.31
C TRP A 61 -4.27 18.27 10.72
N GLU A 62 -3.36 17.52 11.31
CA GLU A 62 -2.06 17.97 11.82
C GLU A 62 -0.91 17.33 11.05
N ALA A 63 0.29 17.82 11.22
CA ALA A 63 1.49 17.35 10.51
C ALA A 63 1.79 15.85 10.74
N ASP A 64 1.40 15.34 11.90
CA ASP A 64 1.60 13.95 12.34
C ASP A 64 0.31 13.12 12.33
N THR A 65 -0.74 13.61 11.67
CA THR A 65 -1.99 12.86 11.53
C THR A 65 -1.75 11.57 10.77
N LEU A 66 -2.02 10.45 11.44
CA LEU A 66 -1.99 9.11 10.85
C LEU A 66 -3.31 8.82 10.17
N VAL A 67 -3.27 8.11 9.06
CA VAL A 67 -4.48 7.62 8.40
C VAL A 67 -4.26 6.24 7.82
N ASN A 68 -5.31 5.42 7.77
CA ASN A 68 -5.24 4.13 7.09
C ASN A 68 -5.05 4.35 5.58
N VAL A 69 -4.02 3.74 5.02
CA VAL A 69 -3.62 3.95 3.62
C VAL A 69 -4.00 2.78 2.71
N TRP A 70 -4.84 1.85 3.19
CA TRP A 70 -5.28 0.69 2.42
C TRP A 70 -4.11 0.01 1.69
N SER A 71 -4.27 -0.28 0.41
CA SER A 71 -3.27 -1.05 -0.35
C SER A 71 -1.94 -0.34 -0.59
N THR A 72 -1.81 0.95 -0.30
CA THR A 72 -0.49 1.59 -0.23
C THR A 72 0.43 0.87 0.78
N THR A 73 -0.16 0.17 1.77
CA THR A 73 0.50 -0.73 2.71
C THR A 73 1.37 -1.81 2.04
N LYS A 74 0.97 -2.30 0.86
CA LYS A 74 1.73 -3.34 0.14
C LYS A 74 3.15 -2.90 -0.22
N GLY A 75 3.33 -1.62 -0.50
CA GLY A 75 4.67 -1.09 -0.76
C GLY A 75 5.58 -1.12 0.48
N LEU A 76 5.02 -0.97 1.70
CA LEU A 76 5.77 -1.17 2.95
C LEU A 76 6.20 -2.63 3.08
N THR A 77 5.28 -3.55 2.85
CA THR A 77 5.53 -4.99 2.86
C THR A 77 6.59 -5.38 1.82
N ALA A 78 6.48 -4.86 0.59
CA ALA A 78 7.48 -5.08 -0.46
C ALA A 78 8.87 -4.58 -0.05
N THR A 79 8.93 -3.40 0.58
CA THR A 79 10.19 -2.86 1.11
C THR A 79 10.79 -3.75 2.20
N CYS A 80 9.97 -4.28 3.13
CA CYS A 80 10.44 -5.22 4.15
C CYS A 80 11.03 -6.48 3.51
N PHE A 81 10.40 -7.08 2.50
CA PHE A 81 10.98 -8.21 1.77
C PHE A 81 12.27 -7.85 1.05
N ALA A 82 12.35 -6.69 0.41
CA ALA A 82 13.58 -6.21 -0.21
C ALA A 82 14.72 -6.05 0.82
N MET A 83 14.40 -5.62 2.05
CA MET A 83 15.37 -5.57 3.15
C MET A 83 15.85 -6.98 3.56
N LEU A 84 14.95 -7.99 3.62
CA LEU A 84 15.37 -9.37 3.90
C LEU A 84 16.28 -9.94 2.80
N VAL A 85 15.94 -9.69 1.53
CA VAL A 85 16.77 -10.11 0.39
C VAL A 85 18.13 -9.43 0.44
N SER A 86 18.19 -8.14 0.74
CA SER A 86 19.43 -7.38 0.89
C SER A 86 20.30 -7.88 2.05
N ARG A 87 19.66 -8.41 3.10
CA ARG A 87 20.36 -9.06 4.23
C ARG A 87 20.77 -10.51 3.95
N GLY A 88 20.46 -11.04 2.76
CA GLY A 88 20.79 -12.42 2.38
C GLY A 88 19.97 -13.50 3.10
N LEU A 89 18.84 -13.15 3.73
CA LEU A 89 17.99 -14.09 4.46
C LEU A 89 17.12 -14.94 3.53
N LEU A 90 16.81 -14.43 2.33
CA LEU A 90 16.14 -15.16 1.26
C LEU A 90 16.46 -14.51 -0.11
N THR A 91 15.99 -15.12 -1.20
CA THR A 91 16.02 -14.55 -2.54
C THR A 91 14.61 -14.55 -3.12
N TYR A 92 14.36 -13.78 -4.15
CA TYR A 92 13.06 -13.79 -4.84
C TYR A 92 12.76 -15.13 -5.54
N ASP A 93 13.79 -15.91 -5.87
CA ASP A 93 13.66 -17.25 -6.46
C ASP A 93 13.49 -18.35 -5.39
N THR A 94 13.63 -18.04 -4.11
CA THR A 94 13.41 -18.97 -3.02
C THR A 94 11.97 -19.50 -3.08
N LYS A 95 11.80 -20.83 -3.05
CA LYS A 95 10.47 -21.44 -2.96
C LYS A 95 9.88 -21.21 -1.58
N VAL A 96 8.64 -20.73 -1.53
CA VAL A 96 7.91 -20.48 -0.27
C VAL A 96 7.92 -21.71 0.63
N ALA A 97 7.72 -22.90 0.04
CA ALA A 97 7.69 -24.17 0.74
C ALA A 97 9.00 -24.53 1.48
N GLN A 98 10.14 -23.91 1.16
CA GLN A 98 11.39 -24.12 1.89
C GLN A 98 11.34 -23.57 3.32
N HIS A 99 10.62 -22.47 3.54
CA HIS A 99 10.43 -21.87 4.85
C HIS A 99 9.05 -22.18 5.45
N TRP A 100 8.10 -22.54 4.58
CA TRP A 100 6.73 -22.86 4.96
C TRP A 100 6.28 -24.19 4.32
N PRO A 101 6.72 -25.35 4.87
CA PRO A 101 6.45 -26.66 4.27
C PRO A 101 4.95 -26.95 4.06
N GLU A 102 4.09 -26.49 4.97
CA GLU A 102 2.64 -26.70 4.90
C GLU A 102 2.00 -25.97 3.68
N PHE A 103 2.69 -24.99 3.13
CA PHE A 103 2.25 -24.28 1.92
C PHE A 103 2.35 -25.14 0.65
N ALA A 104 3.19 -26.18 0.63
CA ALA A 104 3.44 -27.02 -0.56
C ALA A 104 2.21 -27.80 -1.07
N GLN A 105 1.12 -27.83 -0.30
CA GLN A 105 -0.11 -28.55 -0.64
C GLN A 105 -0.76 -28.03 -1.94
N GLN A 106 -1.57 -28.87 -2.59
CA GLN A 106 -2.42 -28.51 -3.73
C GLN A 106 -1.64 -27.88 -4.91
N GLY A 107 -0.44 -28.41 -5.20
CA GLY A 107 0.35 -27.95 -6.35
C GLY A 107 1.15 -26.65 -6.14
N LYS A 108 1.27 -26.18 -4.90
CA LYS A 108 1.96 -24.92 -4.56
C LYS A 108 3.45 -25.05 -4.25
N GLN A 109 4.03 -26.26 -4.35
CA GLN A 109 5.43 -26.55 -3.97
C GLN A 109 6.48 -25.73 -4.74
N ASP A 110 6.14 -25.23 -5.91
CA ASP A 110 7.06 -24.50 -6.79
C ASP A 110 6.82 -22.97 -6.78
N ILE A 111 5.88 -22.48 -5.99
CA ILE A 111 5.65 -21.03 -5.86
C ILE A 111 6.87 -20.39 -5.22
N THR A 112 7.46 -19.42 -5.92
CA THR A 112 8.57 -18.60 -5.42
C THR A 112 8.10 -17.40 -4.65
N VAL A 113 9.02 -16.76 -3.91
CA VAL A 113 8.76 -15.47 -3.23
C VAL A 113 8.32 -14.40 -4.25
N ALA A 114 8.97 -14.34 -5.42
CA ALA A 114 8.57 -13.44 -6.49
C ALA A 114 7.14 -13.68 -6.95
N MET A 115 6.76 -14.94 -7.20
CA MET A 115 5.39 -15.30 -7.63
C MET A 115 4.36 -14.94 -6.56
N LEU A 116 4.67 -15.17 -5.29
CA LEU A 116 3.78 -14.82 -4.17
C LEU A 116 3.56 -13.31 -4.09
N LEU A 117 4.63 -12.52 -4.15
CA LEU A 117 4.58 -11.07 -4.04
C LEU A 117 4.01 -10.37 -5.28
N SER A 118 4.08 -11.00 -6.46
CA SER A 118 3.57 -10.47 -7.72
C SER A 118 2.18 -11.01 -8.12
N HIS A 119 1.42 -11.48 -7.14
CA HIS A 119 0.02 -11.90 -7.30
C HIS A 119 -0.20 -13.10 -8.24
N GLN A 120 0.79 -13.98 -8.37
CA GLN A 120 0.74 -15.15 -9.26
C GLN A 120 0.36 -16.45 -8.55
N ALA A 121 0.16 -16.42 -7.22
CA ALA A 121 -0.04 -17.62 -6.42
C ALA A 121 -1.42 -18.30 -6.61
N GLY A 122 -2.40 -17.61 -7.21
CA GLY A 122 -3.76 -18.13 -7.33
C GLY A 122 -4.58 -18.13 -6.04
N LEU A 123 -4.15 -17.37 -5.03
CA LEU A 123 -4.71 -17.34 -3.68
C LEU A 123 -5.32 -15.96 -3.34
N CYS A 124 -6.00 -15.32 -4.31
CA CYS A 124 -6.45 -13.93 -4.20
C CYS A 124 -7.61 -13.70 -3.21
N GLY A 125 -8.25 -14.74 -2.73
CA GLY A 125 -9.36 -14.67 -1.77
C GLY A 125 -9.79 -16.04 -1.29
N PHE A 126 -10.77 -16.09 -0.40
CA PHE A 126 -11.34 -17.31 0.13
C PHE A 126 -12.59 -17.70 -0.68
N LEU A 127 -12.78 -19.00 -0.93
CA LEU A 127 -14.01 -19.51 -1.55
C LEU A 127 -15.12 -19.71 -0.52
N GLU A 128 -14.75 -20.19 0.67
CA GLU A 128 -15.68 -20.37 1.78
C GLU A 128 -16.06 -19.02 2.39
N PRO A 129 -17.33 -18.82 2.80
CA PRO A 129 -17.77 -17.60 3.47
C PRO A 129 -16.84 -17.22 4.62
N THR A 130 -16.38 -16.00 4.61
CA THR A 130 -15.39 -15.50 5.58
C THR A 130 -15.94 -14.30 6.33
N SER A 131 -15.87 -14.30 7.67
CA SER A 131 -16.28 -13.17 8.50
C SER A 131 -15.13 -12.17 8.70
N LEU A 132 -15.47 -10.95 9.17
CA LEU A 132 -14.46 -9.95 9.52
C LEU A 132 -13.54 -10.42 10.64
N GLU A 133 -14.08 -11.12 11.63
CA GLU A 133 -13.32 -11.66 12.77
C GLU A 133 -12.28 -12.68 12.30
N GLN A 134 -12.63 -13.50 11.31
CA GLN A 134 -11.68 -14.44 10.71
C GLN A 134 -10.56 -13.72 9.94
N LEU A 135 -10.85 -12.57 9.31
CA LEU A 135 -9.82 -11.75 8.64
C LEU A 135 -8.85 -11.10 9.64
N TYR A 136 -9.26 -10.86 10.87
CA TYR A 136 -8.40 -10.27 11.90
C TYR A 136 -7.38 -11.26 12.47
N ASP A 137 -7.61 -12.56 12.29
CA ASP A 137 -6.64 -13.62 12.63
C ASP A 137 -5.73 -13.91 11.42
N SER A 138 -4.60 -13.22 11.38
CA SER A 138 -3.62 -13.31 10.29
C SER A 138 -3.08 -14.73 10.14
N SER A 139 -2.77 -15.40 11.25
CA SER A 139 -2.19 -16.75 11.25
C SER A 139 -3.20 -17.80 10.78
N ALA A 140 -4.45 -17.77 11.28
CA ALA A 140 -5.50 -18.66 10.81
C ALA A 140 -5.83 -18.43 9.33
N SER A 141 -5.84 -17.16 8.88
CA SER A 141 -6.06 -16.82 7.48
C SER A 141 -4.93 -17.35 6.58
N ALA A 142 -3.68 -17.24 7.01
CA ALA A 142 -2.52 -17.81 6.30
C ALA A 142 -2.61 -19.34 6.21
N ALA A 143 -2.96 -20.02 7.31
CA ALA A 143 -3.12 -21.48 7.34
C ALA A 143 -4.23 -21.96 6.39
N ARG A 144 -5.37 -21.24 6.32
CA ARG A 144 -6.46 -21.54 5.36
C ARG A 144 -5.96 -21.42 3.91
N LEU A 145 -5.21 -20.36 3.58
CA LEU A 145 -4.63 -20.16 2.24
C LEU A 145 -3.58 -21.23 1.90
N ALA A 146 -2.79 -21.65 2.87
CA ALA A 146 -1.82 -22.74 2.67
C ALA A 146 -2.51 -24.07 2.33
N ALA A 147 -3.68 -24.36 2.90
CA ALA A 147 -4.45 -25.56 2.64
C ALA A 147 -5.31 -25.48 1.34
N MET A 148 -5.60 -24.26 0.87
CA MET A 148 -6.50 -24.02 -0.26
C MET A 148 -5.84 -24.39 -1.60
N GLU A 149 -6.65 -24.90 -2.54
CA GLU A 149 -6.26 -25.06 -3.94
C GLU A 149 -6.21 -23.68 -4.62
N PRO A 150 -5.18 -23.40 -5.43
CA PRO A 150 -5.11 -22.16 -6.20
C PRO A 150 -6.28 -22.02 -7.20
N LEU A 151 -6.82 -20.82 -7.34
CA LEU A 151 -7.92 -20.49 -8.26
C LEU A 151 -7.49 -20.54 -9.74
N TRP A 152 -6.20 -20.53 -10.01
CA TRP A 152 -5.57 -20.77 -11.31
C TRP A 152 -4.18 -21.38 -11.08
N PRO A 153 -3.59 -22.07 -12.08
CA PRO A 153 -2.25 -22.63 -11.95
C PRO A 153 -1.22 -21.53 -11.63
N PRO A 154 -0.47 -21.62 -10.53
CA PRO A 154 0.50 -20.61 -10.14
C PRO A 154 1.51 -20.30 -11.25
N GLY A 155 1.83 -19.02 -11.42
CA GLY A 155 2.76 -18.54 -12.45
C GLY A 155 2.19 -18.39 -13.86
N THR A 156 0.97 -18.83 -14.14
CA THR A 156 0.37 -18.74 -15.50
C THR A 156 -0.43 -17.46 -15.73
N ALA A 157 -0.86 -16.80 -14.66
CA ALA A 157 -1.61 -15.56 -14.67
C ALA A 157 -1.38 -14.82 -13.36
N HIS A 158 -1.88 -13.61 -13.27
CA HIS A 158 -1.94 -12.85 -12.02
C HIS A 158 -3.35 -12.33 -11.76
N GLY A 159 -3.70 -12.21 -10.51
CA GLY A 159 -4.94 -11.65 -10.04
C GLY A 159 -4.73 -11.00 -8.68
N TYR A 160 -5.07 -9.77 -8.55
CA TYR A 160 -4.76 -8.95 -7.38
C TYR A 160 -5.23 -9.60 -6.06
N HIS A 161 -4.30 -9.93 -5.18
CA HIS A 161 -4.55 -10.47 -3.86
C HIS A 161 -4.80 -9.31 -2.89
N ALA A 162 -6.05 -8.79 -2.85
CA ALA A 162 -6.38 -7.56 -2.15
C ALA A 162 -6.01 -7.58 -0.66
N LEU A 163 -6.44 -8.62 0.06
CA LEU A 163 -6.12 -8.85 1.47
C LEU A 163 -5.12 -9.99 1.66
N THR A 164 -5.33 -11.08 0.94
CA THR A 164 -4.61 -12.33 1.15
C THR A 164 -3.11 -12.22 0.94
N ALA A 165 -2.64 -11.27 0.10
CA ALA A 165 -1.22 -10.95 -0.01
C ALA A 165 -0.57 -10.65 1.35
N GLY A 166 -1.29 -9.96 2.25
CA GLY A 166 -0.78 -9.62 3.58
C GLY A 166 -0.58 -10.86 4.46
N TYR A 167 -1.56 -11.76 4.49
CA TYR A 167 -1.47 -12.97 5.31
C TYR A 167 -0.35 -13.90 4.83
N LEU A 168 -0.28 -14.10 3.52
CA LEU A 168 0.76 -14.93 2.89
C LEU A 168 2.16 -14.34 3.13
N ALA A 169 2.29 -13.03 2.94
CA ALA A 169 3.55 -12.33 3.15
C ALA A 169 3.96 -12.37 4.63
N ASN A 170 3.04 -12.07 5.56
CA ASN A 170 3.37 -12.03 6.98
C ASN A 170 3.83 -13.38 7.52
N GLU A 171 3.12 -14.45 7.17
CA GLU A 171 3.48 -15.79 7.60
C GLU A 171 4.87 -16.21 7.08
N LEU A 172 5.13 -16.00 5.78
CA LEU A 172 6.46 -16.28 5.22
C LEU A 172 7.54 -15.42 5.87
N PHE A 173 7.26 -14.12 6.07
CA PHE A 173 8.18 -13.17 6.68
C PHE A 173 8.58 -13.60 8.10
N MET A 174 7.60 -13.96 8.94
CA MET A 174 7.81 -14.45 10.30
C MET A 174 8.67 -15.72 10.34
N ARG A 175 8.46 -16.64 9.39
CA ARG A 175 9.25 -17.89 9.32
C ARG A 175 10.71 -17.66 8.90
N VAL A 176 10.98 -16.61 8.15
CA VAL A 176 12.32 -16.25 7.68
C VAL A 176 13.04 -15.36 8.70
N GLU A 177 12.37 -14.36 9.25
CA GLU A 177 12.97 -13.26 10.02
C GLU A 177 12.76 -13.40 11.53
N GLY A 178 11.72 -14.11 11.93
CA GLY A 178 11.38 -14.36 13.34
C GLY A 178 10.44 -13.32 13.96
N ARG A 179 10.25 -12.16 13.35
CA ARG A 179 9.29 -11.11 13.75
C ARG A 179 8.19 -10.98 12.71
N SER A 180 7.04 -10.46 13.08
CA SER A 180 6.00 -10.05 12.14
C SER A 180 6.43 -8.82 11.32
N ILE A 181 5.77 -8.56 10.19
CA ILE A 181 6.01 -7.34 9.40
C ILE A 181 5.69 -6.10 10.24
N ARG A 182 4.67 -6.16 11.12
CA ARG A 182 4.36 -5.09 12.09
C ARG A 182 5.56 -4.77 12.97
N ASP A 183 6.08 -5.79 13.65
CA ASP A 183 7.18 -5.62 14.61
C ASP A 183 8.45 -5.17 13.90
N PHE A 184 8.71 -5.72 12.71
CA PHE A 184 9.84 -5.32 11.89
C PHE A 184 9.77 -3.85 11.48
N ILE A 185 8.61 -3.36 11.00
CA ILE A 185 8.42 -1.94 10.65
C ILE A 185 8.61 -1.05 11.90
N ALA A 186 8.04 -1.47 13.04
CA ALA A 186 8.16 -0.72 14.29
C ALA A 186 9.63 -0.57 14.75
N GLU A 187 10.43 -1.60 14.60
CA GLU A 187 11.84 -1.59 15.01
C GLU A 187 12.75 -0.99 13.95
N GLU A 188 12.62 -1.45 12.69
CA GLU A 188 13.59 -1.11 11.63
C GLU A 188 13.32 0.25 10.98
N LEU A 189 12.06 0.67 10.87
CA LEU A 189 11.69 1.91 10.21
C LEU A 189 11.26 3.00 11.20
N HIS A 190 10.37 2.68 12.14
CA HIS A 190 9.90 3.68 13.09
C HIS A 190 10.95 4.00 14.15
N SER A 191 11.43 3.02 14.91
CA SER A 191 12.36 3.28 16.03
C SER A 191 13.73 3.79 15.56
N LYS A 192 14.27 3.25 14.45
CA LYS A 192 15.60 3.63 13.97
C LYS A 192 15.62 4.93 13.16
N HIS A 193 14.54 5.21 12.41
CA HIS A 193 14.52 6.31 11.44
C HIS A 193 13.41 7.34 11.70
N GLY A 194 12.56 7.15 12.72
CA GLY A 194 11.49 8.08 13.06
C GLY A 194 10.34 8.12 12.06
N LEU A 195 10.19 7.09 11.21
CA LEU A 195 9.12 7.07 10.23
C LEU A 195 7.80 6.67 10.90
N GLU A 196 6.79 7.50 10.79
CA GLU A 196 5.43 7.23 11.29
C GLU A 196 4.70 6.27 10.34
N LEU A 197 5.07 4.98 10.41
CA LEU A 197 4.60 3.86 9.59
C LEU A 197 4.23 2.70 10.51
N TYR A 198 3.01 2.17 10.38
CA TYR A 198 2.49 1.11 11.23
C TYR A 198 1.67 0.10 10.44
N ILE A 199 1.70 -1.17 10.82
CA ILE A 199 0.71 -2.18 10.42
C ILE A 199 -0.26 -2.36 11.59
N GLY A 200 -1.55 -2.08 11.37
CA GLY A 200 -2.48 -1.79 12.47
C GLY A 200 -2.15 -0.45 13.10
N LEU A 201 -2.92 -0.05 14.08
CA LEU A 201 -2.73 1.22 14.79
C LEU A 201 -2.43 0.94 16.26
N PRO A 202 -1.24 1.33 16.75
CA PRO A 202 -0.93 1.23 18.18
C PRO A 202 -1.94 2.01 19.02
N PRO A 203 -2.43 1.47 20.14
CA PRO A 203 -3.46 2.13 20.95
C PRO A 203 -3.09 3.56 21.37
N GLU A 204 -1.84 3.81 21.68
CA GLU A 204 -1.30 5.13 22.05
C GLU A 204 -1.33 6.15 20.92
N LYS A 205 -1.38 5.69 19.67
CA LYS A 205 -1.49 6.52 18.47
C LYS A 205 -2.94 6.82 18.05
N ALA A 206 -3.93 6.25 18.73
CA ALA A 206 -5.34 6.37 18.35
C ALA A 206 -5.84 7.82 18.25
N ALA A 207 -5.33 8.72 19.10
CA ALA A 207 -5.69 10.14 19.07
C ALA A 207 -5.12 10.91 17.86
N GLN A 208 -4.06 10.40 17.24
CA GLN A 208 -3.43 10.97 16.04
C GLN A 208 -4.14 10.50 14.76
N ALA A 209 -4.90 9.41 14.81
CA ALA A 209 -5.51 8.81 13.64
C ALA A 209 -6.72 9.61 13.14
N ALA A 210 -6.76 9.81 11.82
CA ALA A 210 -7.93 10.34 11.13
C ALA A 210 -9.07 9.31 11.06
N THR A 211 -10.28 9.81 11.07
CA THR A 211 -11.49 9.03 10.81
C THR A 211 -11.73 8.95 9.30
N ILE A 212 -11.74 7.74 8.74
CA ILE A 212 -12.07 7.51 7.33
C ILE A 212 -13.54 7.78 7.08
N MET A 213 -13.83 8.48 6.00
CA MET A 213 -15.19 8.87 5.58
C MET A 213 -15.48 8.30 4.20
N ALA A 214 -16.64 7.64 4.06
CA ALA A 214 -17.14 7.20 2.76
C ALA A 214 -17.85 8.37 2.07
N GLN A 215 -17.61 8.53 0.77
CA GLN A 215 -18.41 9.46 -0.03
C GLN A 215 -19.82 8.89 -0.27
N SER A 216 -20.80 9.79 -0.44
CA SER A 216 -22.19 9.41 -0.74
C SER A 216 -22.26 8.60 -2.04
N GLY A 217 -22.87 7.43 -2.02
CA GLY A 217 -23.03 6.56 -3.20
C GLY A 217 -22.00 5.42 -3.29
N MET A 218 -21.03 5.33 -2.41
CA MET A 218 -20.16 4.14 -2.31
C MET A 218 -20.92 2.97 -1.70
N THR A 219 -21.83 2.35 -2.48
CA THR A 219 -22.49 1.12 -2.08
C THR A 219 -22.06 -0.01 -3.00
N SER A 220 -21.53 -1.07 -2.39
CA SER A 220 -20.98 -2.26 -3.04
C SER A 220 -22.00 -3.17 -3.73
N SER A 221 -23.29 -2.85 -3.73
CA SER A 221 -24.34 -3.85 -3.98
C SER A 221 -24.80 -4.06 -5.43
N GLN A 222 -24.53 -3.13 -6.36
CA GLN A 222 -25.00 -3.30 -7.75
C GLN A 222 -23.97 -3.93 -8.70
N ALA A 223 -22.68 -3.82 -8.43
CA ALA A 223 -21.62 -4.39 -9.27
C ALA A 223 -21.39 -5.91 -9.05
N ALA A 224 -21.91 -6.48 -7.96
CA ALA A 224 -21.64 -7.88 -7.59
C ALA A 224 -22.29 -8.93 -8.54
N LEU A 225 -23.25 -8.54 -9.35
CA LEU A 225 -24.01 -9.47 -10.23
C LEU A 225 -23.24 -9.92 -11.48
N GLU A 226 -22.13 -9.27 -11.82
CA GLU A 226 -21.34 -9.58 -13.03
C GLU A 226 -19.90 -10.02 -12.70
N LEU A 227 -19.55 -10.20 -11.42
CA LEU A 227 -18.20 -10.59 -11.02
C LEU A 227 -17.93 -12.08 -11.29
N THR A 228 -16.74 -12.38 -11.76
CA THR A 228 -16.22 -13.75 -11.87
C THR A 228 -16.00 -14.37 -10.49
N THR A 229 -15.89 -15.71 -10.40
CA THR A 229 -15.56 -16.40 -9.14
C THR A 229 -14.27 -15.84 -8.50
N VAL A 230 -13.25 -15.54 -9.32
CA VAL A 230 -11.98 -14.97 -8.87
C VAL A 230 -12.18 -13.59 -8.27
N GLN A 231 -12.96 -12.73 -8.93
CA GLN A 231 -13.27 -11.39 -8.44
C GLN A 231 -14.13 -11.41 -7.17
N LEU A 232 -15.11 -12.30 -7.09
CA LEU A 232 -15.94 -12.50 -5.90
C LEU A 232 -15.09 -12.92 -4.70
N ALA A 233 -14.18 -13.89 -4.88
CA ALA A 233 -13.29 -14.34 -3.82
C ALA A 233 -12.38 -13.21 -3.33
N ALA A 234 -11.83 -12.39 -4.25
CA ALA A 234 -10.87 -11.34 -3.93
C ALA A 234 -11.50 -10.08 -3.33
N MET A 235 -12.72 -9.70 -3.77
CA MET A 235 -13.29 -8.37 -3.52
C MET A 235 -14.59 -8.39 -2.73
N ALA A 236 -15.27 -9.54 -2.62
CA ALA A 236 -16.59 -9.63 -2.03
C ALA A 236 -16.75 -10.70 -0.95
N ASN A 237 -15.66 -11.29 -0.46
CA ASN A 237 -15.73 -12.33 0.58
C ASN A 237 -14.72 -12.09 1.72
N PRO A 238 -15.12 -11.29 2.74
CA PRO A 238 -16.36 -10.53 2.84
C PRO A 238 -16.30 -9.21 2.05
N ILE A 239 -17.46 -8.61 1.83
CA ILE A 239 -17.54 -7.23 1.36
C ILE A 239 -17.06 -6.30 2.47
N LEU A 240 -16.05 -5.47 2.18
CA LEU A 240 -15.49 -4.53 3.14
C LEU A 240 -16.24 -3.19 3.10
N SER A 241 -16.52 -2.64 4.28
CA SER A 241 -16.93 -1.25 4.39
C SER A 241 -15.73 -0.31 4.20
N PRO A 242 -15.86 0.78 3.43
CA PRO A 242 -14.79 1.79 3.34
C PRO A 242 -14.44 2.42 4.69
N THR A 243 -15.36 2.40 5.67
CA THR A 243 -15.14 2.95 7.02
C THR A 243 -14.63 1.91 8.02
N LEU A 244 -14.35 0.70 7.58
CA LEU A 244 -13.81 -0.39 8.42
C LEU A 244 -12.55 0.03 9.23
N PRO A 245 -11.64 0.88 8.70
CA PRO A 245 -10.48 1.36 9.45
C PRO A 245 -10.78 2.15 10.73
N ASN A 246 -12.02 2.56 10.92
CA ASN A 246 -12.44 3.24 12.15
C ASN A 246 -12.74 2.28 13.30
N THR A 247 -12.85 0.98 13.02
CA THR A 247 -13.19 -0.04 14.03
C THR A 247 -11.97 -0.48 14.83
N ALA A 248 -12.19 -0.83 16.09
CA ALA A 248 -11.13 -1.34 16.96
C ALA A 248 -10.52 -2.65 16.44
N GLY A 249 -11.34 -3.56 15.89
CA GLY A 249 -10.88 -4.83 15.34
C GLY A 249 -9.89 -4.63 14.18
N TRP A 250 -10.23 -3.77 13.21
CA TRP A 250 -9.32 -3.46 12.10
C TRP A 250 -8.02 -2.81 12.57
N ARG A 251 -8.10 -1.85 13.50
CA ARG A 251 -6.93 -1.17 14.05
C ARG A 251 -5.99 -2.11 14.80
N ALA A 252 -6.55 -3.09 15.51
CA ALA A 252 -5.77 -4.08 16.26
C ALA A 252 -5.21 -5.20 15.37
N ALA A 253 -5.88 -5.52 14.25
CA ALA A 253 -5.48 -6.58 13.34
C ALA A 253 -4.10 -6.34 12.71
N GLU A 254 -3.51 -7.42 12.16
CA GLU A 254 -2.28 -7.38 11.39
C GLU A 254 -2.53 -7.87 9.98
N ILE A 255 -2.73 -6.91 9.04
CA ILE A 255 -3.05 -7.18 7.64
C ILE A 255 -2.09 -6.36 6.76
N PRO A 256 -0.83 -6.82 6.57
CA PRO A 256 0.22 -6.02 5.91
C PRO A 256 0.01 -5.81 4.40
N SER A 257 -1.22 -5.92 3.95
CA SER A 257 -1.66 -5.56 2.60
C SER A 257 -2.68 -4.43 2.57
N ALA A 258 -3.27 -4.05 3.74
CA ALA A 258 -4.42 -3.15 3.75
C ALA A 258 -4.56 -2.25 4.98
N ASN A 259 -4.04 -2.63 6.14
CA ASN A 259 -4.25 -1.85 7.36
C ASN A 259 -3.01 -1.08 7.85
N GLY A 260 -2.18 -0.63 6.92
CA GLY A 260 -1.14 0.34 7.21
C GLY A 260 -1.72 1.68 7.65
N PHE A 261 -1.14 2.27 8.70
CA PHE A 261 -1.38 3.64 9.12
C PHE A 261 -0.09 4.44 8.94
N ALA A 262 -0.17 5.58 8.27
CA ALA A 262 1.02 6.34 7.89
C ALA A 262 0.72 7.83 7.79
N THR A 263 1.80 8.63 7.83
CA THR A 263 1.80 10.01 7.34
C THR A 263 2.32 10.05 5.91
N ALA A 264 1.93 11.04 5.11
CA ALA A 264 2.48 11.23 3.76
C ALA A 264 3.99 11.48 3.81
N ARG A 265 4.47 12.25 4.81
CA ARG A 265 5.91 12.51 5.01
C ARG A 265 6.71 11.22 5.18
N ALA A 266 6.25 10.30 6.04
CA ALA A 266 6.96 9.05 6.28
C ALA A 266 7.01 8.16 5.02
N LEU A 267 5.90 8.08 4.29
CA LEU A 267 5.83 7.35 3.01
C LEU A 267 6.76 8.00 1.97
N ALA A 268 6.67 9.32 1.76
CA ALA A 268 7.51 10.02 0.79
C ALA A 268 9.00 9.89 1.11
N THR A 269 9.37 9.93 2.41
CA THR A 269 10.75 9.72 2.85
C THR A 269 11.23 8.31 2.54
N LEU A 270 10.42 7.29 2.84
CA LEU A 270 10.76 5.91 2.50
C LEU A 270 10.92 5.72 0.99
N TYR A 271 9.95 6.17 0.17
CA TYR A 271 10.03 6.06 -1.29
C TYR A 271 11.14 6.94 -1.89
N GLY A 272 11.44 8.09 -1.29
CA GLY A 272 12.60 8.93 -1.65
C GLY A 272 13.92 8.19 -1.44
N SER A 273 14.05 7.42 -0.35
CA SER A 273 15.21 6.56 -0.13
C SER A 273 15.33 5.47 -1.20
N LEU A 274 14.21 4.82 -1.56
CA LEU A 274 14.18 3.81 -2.63
C LEU A 274 14.52 4.42 -4.01
N ALA A 275 14.08 5.65 -4.28
CA ALA A 275 14.47 6.39 -5.50
C ALA A 275 15.97 6.71 -5.56
N GLN A 276 16.67 6.66 -4.43
CA GLN A 276 18.08 6.98 -4.27
C GLN A 276 18.92 5.77 -3.86
N SER A 277 18.72 4.64 -4.52
CA SER A 277 19.49 3.41 -4.31
C SER A 277 19.27 2.76 -2.94
N GLY A 278 18.15 3.03 -2.27
CA GLY A 278 17.76 2.37 -1.03
C GLY A 278 18.49 2.85 0.22
N ILE A 279 19.03 4.07 0.22
CA ILE A 279 19.72 4.67 1.38
C ILE A 279 18.78 5.61 2.13
N LEU A 280 18.65 5.42 3.43
CA LEU A 280 17.91 6.28 4.35
C LEU A 280 18.79 6.68 5.54
N ASN A 281 18.98 7.98 5.78
CA ASN A 281 19.81 8.49 6.88
C ASN A 281 21.17 7.76 6.97
N GLU A 282 21.91 7.71 5.86
CA GLU A 282 23.21 7.02 5.73
C GLU A 282 23.15 5.48 5.91
N THR A 283 21.98 4.90 6.14
CA THR A 283 21.78 3.46 6.30
C THR A 283 21.31 2.84 4.98
N GLN A 284 22.01 1.82 4.49
CA GLN A 284 21.57 1.02 3.36
C GLN A 284 20.41 0.12 3.80
N LEU A 285 19.17 0.47 3.46
CA LEU A 285 17.99 -0.34 3.73
C LEU A 285 17.85 -1.47 2.72
N VAL A 286 17.99 -1.14 1.43
CA VAL A 286 17.83 -2.06 0.32
C VAL A 286 18.99 -1.88 -0.66
N GLU A 287 19.72 -2.95 -0.94
CA GLU A 287 20.80 -2.94 -1.93
C GLU A 287 20.27 -2.58 -3.33
N PRO A 288 21.00 -1.76 -4.13
CA PRO A 288 20.55 -1.33 -5.45
C PRO A 288 20.20 -2.49 -6.41
N SER A 289 20.96 -3.59 -6.36
CA SER A 289 20.70 -4.78 -7.16
C SER A 289 19.40 -5.49 -6.77
N VAL A 290 19.10 -5.53 -5.47
CA VAL A 290 17.84 -6.07 -4.94
C VAL A 290 16.66 -5.18 -5.32
N LEU A 291 16.82 -3.87 -5.20
CA LEU A 291 15.79 -2.92 -5.60
C LEU A 291 15.46 -3.05 -7.09
N ALA A 292 16.48 -3.18 -7.95
CA ALA A 292 16.28 -3.41 -9.38
C ALA A 292 15.50 -4.71 -9.66
N GLN A 293 15.77 -5.79 -8.92
CA GLN A 293 14.99 -7.03 -9.02
C GLN A 293 13.55 -6.84 -8.53
N ALA A 294 13.36 -6.19 -7.37
CA ALA A 294 12.05 -5.98 -6.75
C ALA A 294 11.11 -5.16 -7.65
N THR A 295 11.65 -4.21 -8.39
CA THR A 295 10.90 -3.26 -9.23
C THR A 295 10.85 -3.65 -10.70
N SER A 296 11.53 -4.73 -11.10
CA SER A 296 11.38 -5.32 -12.44
C SER A 296 10.06 -6.07 -12.54
N PRO A 297 9.32 -5.93 -13.68
CA PRO A 297 8.11 -6.70 -13.88
C PRO A 297 8.37 -8.21 -13.82
N GLN A 298 7.70 -8.89 -12.88
CA GLN A 298 7.71 -10.34 -12.75
C GLN A 298 6.62 -10.98 -13.62
N ILE A 299 5.55 -10.23 -13.84
CA ILE A 299 4.45 -10.60 -14.72
C ILE A 299 3.76 -9.33 -15.25
N SER A 300 3.16 -9.43 -16.43
CA SER A 300 2.44 -8.34 -17.11
C SER A 300 1.23 -8.92 -17.82
N GLY A 301 0.20 -8.11 -18.01
CA GLY A 301 -1.02 -8.45 -18.73
C GLY A 301 -2.28 -8.07 -17.98
N VAL A 302 -3.41 -8.57 -18.43
CA VAL A 302 -4.71 -8.29 -17.81
C VAL A 302 -4.81 -9.05 -16.48
N ASP A 303 -4.92 -8.29 -15.39
CA ASP A 303 -5.10 -8.83 -14.05
C ASP A 303 -6.51 -9.45 -13.91
N LEU A 304 -6.60 -10.69 -13.45
CA LEU A 304 -7.86 -11.43 -13.36
C LEU A 304 -8.89 -10.85 -12.37
N VAL A 305 -8.42 -10.04 -11.42
CA VAL A 305 -9.26 -9.37 -10.41
C VAL A 305 -9.59 -7.95 -10.84
N MET A 306 -8.58 -7.17 -11.26
CA MET A 306 -8.75 -5.76 -11.60
C MET A 306 -9.27 -5.53 -13.03
N GLY A 307 -9.12 -6.50 -13.93
CA GLY A 307 -9.62 -6.44 -15.31
C GLY A 307 -8.87 -5.44 -16.22
N VAL A 308 -7.70 -4.96 -15.81
CA VAL A 308 -6.88 -3.99 -16.55
C VAL A 308 -5.45 -4.50 -16.69
N ASP A 309 -4.71 -3.96 -17.68
CA ASP A 309 -3.32 -4.33 -17.92
C ASP A 309 -2.42 -3.77 -16.82
N ILE A 310 -1.80 -4.65 -16.05
CA ILE A 310 -0.96 -4.31 -14.90
C ILE A 310 0.38 -5.03 -15.00
N ARG A 311 1.43 -4.37 -14.53
CA ARG A 311 2.77 -4.94 -14.35
C ARG A 311 3.10 -5.00 -12.86
N TRP A 312 3.31 -6.20 -12.35
CA TRP A 312 3.69 -6.42 -10.95
C TRP A 312 5.19 -6.74 -10.83
N GLY A 313 5.89 -6.01 -9.98
CA GLY A 313 7.19 -6.39 -9.44
C GLY A 313 7.02 -7.29 -8.20
N CYS A 314 8.07 -7.45 -7.40
CA CYS A 314 7.98 -8.21 -6.15
C CYS A 314 7.28 -7.39 -5.04
N GLY A 315 5.97 -7.28 -5.13
CA GLY A 315 5.11 -6.54 -4.20
C GLY A 315 4.92 -5.05 -4.54
N PHE A 316 5.62 -4.54 -5.54
CA PHE A 316 5.41 -3.20 -6.07
C PHE A 316 4.57 -3.22 -7.34
N LEU A 317 3.72 -2.21 -7.48
CA LEU A 317 3.09 -1.88 -8.74
C LEU A 317 4.11 -1.12 -9.59
N CYS A 318 4.59 -1.74 -10.68
CA CYS A 318 5.41 -1.06 -11.67
C CYS A 318 4.53 -0.07 -12.46
N ASN A 319 5.11 1.05 -12.92
CA ASN A 319 4.33 2.10 -13.56
C ASN A 319 3.51 1.57 -14.75
N SER A 320 2.28 1.20 -14.48
CA SER A 320 1.27 0.77 -15.45
C SER A 320 0.29 1.90 -15.65
N LEU A 321 -0.27 2.04 -16.84
CA LEU A 321 -1.28 3.06 -17.15
C LEU A 321 -0.83 4.50 -16.82
N ASN A 322 0.47 4.75 -16.73
CA ASN A 322 1.07 6.03 -16.30
C ASN A 322 0.58 6.54 -14.93
N LEU A 323 0.24 5.65 -14.02
CA LEU A 323 -0.26 5.99 -12.67
C LEU A 323 0.74 6.82 -11.87
N TYR A 324 2.04 6.64 -12.14
CA TYR A 324 3.15 7.31 -11.43
C TYR A 324 3.96 8.18 -12.40
N GLY A 325 3.27 8.91 -13.30
CA GLY A 325 3.89 9.79 -14.27
C GLY A 325 4.46 9.07 -15.50
N THR A 326 5.39 9.72 -16.18
CA THR A 326 5.90 9.27 -17.50
C THR A 326 7.13 8.38 -17.41
N SER A 327 7.79 8.27 -16.25
CA SER A 327 8.97 7.41 -16.08
C SER A 327 8.57 5.93 -16.10
N PRO A 328 9.13 5.12 -17.02
CA PRO A 328 8.84 3.68 -17.04
C PRO A 328 9.44 2.92 -15.85
N LYS A 329 10.37 3.55 -15.10
CA LYS A 329 11.00 2.98 -13.93
C LYS A 329 10.29 3.33 -12.62
N ALA A 330 9.29 4.22 -12.66
CA ALA A 330 8.53 4.56 -11.47
C ALA A 330 7.78 3.32 -10.95
N PHE A 331 7.74 3.20 -9.65
CA PHE A 331 7.08 2.10 -8.95
C PHE A 331 6.51 2.56 -7.62
N GLY A 332 5.48 1.91 -7.16
CA GLY A 332 4.83 2.29 -5.91
C GLY A 332 3.69 1.38 -5.55
N HIS A 333 2.72 1.92 -4.84
CA HIS A 333 1.42 1.29 -4.66
C HIS A 333 0.34 2.34 -4.38
N SER A 334 -0.87 2.08 -4.89
CA SER A 334 -2.07 2.88 -4.63
C SER A 334 -2.99 2.15 -3.66
N GLY A 335 -3.72 2.91 -2.85
CA GLY A 335 -4.71 2.41 -1.90
C GLY A 335 -6.13 2.77 -2.31
N TRP A 336 -7.07 1.91 -1.96
CA TRP A 336 -8.48 2.18 -2.19
C TRP A 336 -8.87 3.53 -1.61
N GLY A 337 -9.55 4.32 -2.42
CA GLY A 337 -10.08 5.62 -2.02
C GLY A 337 -9.16 6.81 -2.22
N GLY A 338 -7.91 6.61 -2.74
CA GLY A 338 -7.08 7.71 -3.21
C GLY A 338 -5.71 7.87 -2.56
N SER A 339 -5.34 7.11 -1.52
CA SER A 339 -3.96 7.12 -1.03
C SER A 339 -3.00 6.53 -2.07
N PHE A 340 -1.80 7.05 -2.18
CA PHE A 340 -0.73 6.45 -2.98
C PHE A 340 0.64 6.91 -2.51
N ALA A 341 1.65 6.09 -2.80
CA ALA A 341 3.04 6.47 -2.64
C ALA A 341 3.88 5.79 -3.73
N PHE A 342 4.86 6.49 -4.26
CA PHE A 342 5.71 5.98 -5.31
C PHE A 342 7.12 6.59 -5.29
N ALA A 343 8.04 5.90 -5.95
CA ALA A 343 9.38 6.36 -6.27
C ALA A 343 9.54 6.51 -7.78
N ASP A 344 10.21 7.57 -8.20
CA ASP A 344 10.73 7.75 -9.57
C ASP A 344 12.27 7.83 -9.50
N PRO A 345 12.98 6.72 -9.78
CA PRO A 345 14.44 6.70 -9.75
C PRO A 345 15.11 7.65 -10.75
N ASP A 346 14.47 7.91 -11.89
CA ASP A 346 15.04 8.80 -12.92
C ASP A 346 15.04 10.27 -12.47
N ARG A 347 14.11 10.63 -11.57
CA ARG A 347 14.02 11.95 -10.93
C ARG A 347 14.53 11.98 -9.49
N ARG A 348 14.98 10.85 -8.96
CA ARG A 348 15.39 10.68 -7.55
C ARG A 348 14.31 11.18 -6.57
N LEU A 349 13.05 10.89 -6.91
CA LEU A 349 11.85 11.44 -6.30
C LEU A 349 11.05 10.36 -5.58
N GLY A 350 10.63 10.64 -4.35
CA GLY A 350 9.59 9.92 -3.63
C GLY A 350 8.43 10.85 -3.32
N LEU A 351 7.20 10.42 -3.60
CA LEU A 351 6.00 11.19 -3.33
C LEU A 351 4.94 10.32 -2.68
N ALA A 352 4.17 10.92 -1.76
CA ALA A 352 3.03 10.29 -1.15
C ALA A 352 1.88 11.26 -0.92
N TYR A 353 0.67 10.77 -1.09
CA TYR A 353 -0.58 11.44 -0.76
C TYR A 353 -1.43 10.53 0.12
N THR A 354 -1.91 11.06 1.22
CA THR A 354 -2.80 10.34 2.14
C THR A 354 -4.03 11.20 2.46
N MET A 355 -5.17 10.57 2.66
CA MET A 355 -6.45 11.25 2.79
C MET A 355 -7.44 10.44 3.65
N ASN A 356 -8.49 11.08 4.14
CA ASN A 356 -9.57 10.40 4.85
C ASN A 356 -10.94 10.42 4.13
N SER A 357 -11.07 11.15 3.04
CA SER A 357 -12.27 11.14 2.18
C SER A 357 -12.10 10.06 1.10
N MET A 358 -12.78 8.91 1.25
CA MET A 358 -12.66 7.79 0.32
C MET A 358 -13.26 8.13 -1.04
N GLY A 359 -12.45 8.04 -2.12
CA GLY A 359 -12.93 7.95 -3.49
C GLY A 359 -13.41 6.55 -3.85
N SER A 360 -14.05 6.38 -5.00
CA SER A 360 -14.53 5.08 -5.49
C SER A 360 -13.42 4.21 -6.09
N GLU A 361 -12.35 4.84 -6.59
CA GLU A 361 -11.36 4.20 -7.45
C GLU A 361 -10.35 3.37 -6.63
N LEU A 362 -9.94 2.24 -7.19
CA LEU A 362 -8.80 1.46 -6.69
C LEU A 362 -7.47 2.07 -7.13
N VAL A 363 -7.45 2.66 -8.33
CA VAL A 363 -6.32 3.38 -8.92
C VAL A 363 -6.85 4.51 -9.79
N GLY A 364 -6.07 5.58 -9.98
CA GLY A 364 -6.44 6.67 -10.88
C GLY A 364 -7.48 7.64 -10.30
N ASP A 365 -7.56 7.77 -8.98
CA ASP A 365 -8.41 8.77 -8.34
C ASP A 365 -8.13 10.18 -8.92
N PRO A 366 -9.17 10.99 -9.23
CA PRO A 366 -8.99 12.32 -9.85
C PRO A 366 -8.06 13.26 -9.07
N ARG A 367 -8.00 13.13 -7.73
CA ARG A 367 -7.07 13.89 -6.88
C ARG A 367 -5.61 13.50 -7.17
N ASN A 368 -5.36 12.20 -7.37
CA ASN A 368 -4.03 11.68 -7.71
C ASN A 368 -3.62 12.12 -9.11
N VAL A 369 -4.54 12.05 -10.08
CA VAL A 369 -4.29 12.52 -11.45
C VAL A 369 -3.89 14.01 -11.46
N ALA A 370 -4.57 14.85 -10.68
CA ALA A 370 -4.22 16.27 -10.55
C ALA A 370 -2.82 16.48 -9.95
N ILE A 371 -2.48 15.72 -8.90
CA ILE A 371 -1.14 15.73 -8.27
C ILE A 371 -0.09 15.30 -9.30
N MET A 372 -0.32 14.19 -10.01
CA MET A 372 0.64 13.67 -11.00
C MET A 372 0.85 14.63 -12.18
N ASN A 373 -0.22 15.26 -12.67
CA ASN A 373 -0.11 16.29 -13.71
C ASN A 373 0.72 17.50 -13.24
N ALA A 374 0.61 17.88 -11.96
CA ALA A 374 1.40 18.97 -11.42
C ALA A 374 2.90 18.64 -11.22
N VAL A 375 3.25 17.35 -11.12
CA VAL A 375 4.65 16.89 -11.01
C VAL A 375 5.31 16.71 -12.37
N TYR A 376 4.56 16.25 -13.39
CA TYR A 376 5.12 15.82 -14.67
C TYR A 376 4.65 16.66 -15.87
N GLY A 377 3.62 17.50 -15.69
CA GLY A 377 2.95 18.32 -16.71
C GLY A 377 3.56 19.67 -17.02
#